data_736890e3d199a2d3188fa9314b4be7bb
#
_entry.id   736890e3d199a2d3188fa9314b4be7bb
#
_cell.length_a   1.000
_cell.length_b   1.000
_cell.length_c   1.000
_cell.angle_alpha   90.00
_cell.angle_beta   90.00
_cell.angle_gamma   90.00
#
_symmetry.space_group_name_H-M   'P 1'
#
loop_
_entity.id
_entity.type
_entity.pdbx_description
1 polymer ?
#
loop_
_entity_poly.entity_id
_entity_poly.type
_entity_poly.pdbx_seq_one_letter_code
_entity_poly.pdbx_strand_id
1 'polypeptide(L)'
;VTDTLSAYRKTLPYIHEWVSYKVWQLRVPGVQVAIGFGGEVLFDEAWGYADVEAGRRLTTTDLFRIASHSKTFTATALLQLAERGSLRLDDTVGTYVPALVDGGSPLADATIRELMEMGAGVIRDGHDGDYWSLLRPFPDEQELLALVLDRGQKVPTGSSFNYSNLGYSLLGLVIAAVSGQSYNDFVRESITEPLGLRNTGPDWDPTRADDFVVGYTGFHTARQRQRIDHVDTHAMAAATGFHGTASDLVKYFSQHVIGAGSLLDDHSKRLAQRKAWSATDDPAARGYGAGFIVDRIGGRDVRGHSGGFPGHITQSLFDPASGLVVSVMTSAAAGPATLIATAVVQMLDAAADTSAPGTPVPDDVDTAAYTGRFANPWGVSDIARIGDRLVEVDPSGPEPLDTPTRLEVVDADTLRMTHGNRFGSVDEDITFTRDADGTVRSIRAGGGMTEEPWAIPTESPEVAAGLAP
;
A
#
# COMPACT_ATOMS: atom_id res chain seq x y z
N VAL A 1 -9.80 12.51 19.06
CA VAL A 1 -10.32 11.65 17.97
C VAL A 1 -11.21 12.44 17.02
N THR A 2 -12.20 13.20 17.54
CA THR A 2 -13.13 13.98 16.71
C THR A 2 -12.41 15.08 15.92
N ASP A 3 -11.42 15.71 16.49
CA ASP A 3 -10.61 16.77 15.89
C ASP A 3 -9.71 16.20 14.76
N THR A 4 -9.01 15.10 15.01
CA THR A 4 -8.19 14.40 14.02
C THR A 4 -9.01 13.93 12.82
N LEU A 5 -10.19 13.35 13.03
CA LEU A 5 -11.08 12.91 11.96
C LEU A 5 -11.53 14.07 11.09
N SER A 6 -11.86 15.22 11.70
CA SER A 6 -12.22 16.45 10.98
C SER A 6 -11.06 16.93 10.10
N ALA A 7 -9.84 16.98 10.65
CA ALA A 7 -8.64 17.38 9.91
C ALA A 7 -8.37 16.45 8.72
N TYR A 8 -8.51 15.13 8.90
CA TYR A 8 -8.39 14.16 7.81
C TYR A 8 -9.40 14.43 6.70
N ARG A 9 -10.71 14.57 7.05
CA ARG A 9 -11.76 14.82 6.06
C ARG A 9 -11.54 16.10 5.25
N LYS A 10 -11.01 17.15 5.88
CA LYS A 10 -10.66 18.42 5.19
C LYS A 10 -9.50 18.26 4.19
N THR A 11 -8.67 17.22 4.35
CA THR A 11 -7.50 16.95 3.50
C THR A 11 -7.81 15.99 2.34
N LEU A 12 -8.85 15.16 2.45
CA LEU A 12 -9.19 14.17 1.43
C LEU A 12 -9.35 14.75 0.02
N PRO A 13 -9.97 15.94 -0.19
CA PRO A 13 -10.06 16.53 -1.53
C PRO A 13 -8.68 16.78 -2.16
N TYR A 14 -7.71 17.22 -1.39
CA TYR A 14 -6.35 17.40 -1.92
C TYR A 14 -5.66 16.06 -2.20
N ILE A 15 -5.85 15.04 -1.36
CA ILE A 15 -5.34 13.69 -1.64
C ILE A 15 -5.86 13.19 -3.00
N HIS A 16 -7.17 13.39 -3.28
CA HIS A 16 -7.75 13.06 -4.60
C HIS A 16 -7.00 13.75 -5.75
N GLU A 17 -6.86 15.08 -5.67
CA GLU A 17 -6.21 15.88 -6.70
C GLU A 17 -4.74 15.52 -6.90
N TRP A 18 -4.02 15.28 -5.81
CA TRP A 18 -2.61 14.90 -5.87
C TRP A 18 -2.41 13.50 -6.46
N VAL A 19 -3.21 12.51 -6.04
CA VAL A 19 -3.15 11.15 -6.62
C VAL A 19 -3.51 11.18 -8.10
N SER A 20 -4.55 11.93 -8.49
CA SER A 20 -4.92 12.12 -9.89
C SER A 20 -3.75 12.64 -10.72
N TYR A 21 -3.04 13.66 -10.21
CA TYR A 21 -1.85 14.20 -10.86
C TYR A 21 -0.72 13.15 -10.95
N LYS A 22 -0.49 12.36 -9.88
CA LYS A 22 0.54 11.30 -9.90
C LYS A 22 0.24 10.20 -10.89
N VAL A 23 -1.01 9.80 -11.02
CA VAL A 23 -1.46 8.81 -12.01
C VAL A 23 -1.11 9.28 -13.42
N TRP A 24 -1.43 10.54 -13.75
CA TRP A 24 -1.08 11.15 -15.03
C TRP A 24 0.44 11.31 -15.21
N GLN A 25 1.11 11.93 -14.23
CA GLN A 25 2.56 12.23 -14.30
C GLN A 25 3.39 10.97 -14.52
N LEU A 26 3.04 9.87 -13.83
CA LEU A 26 3.80 8.63 -13.83
C LEU A 26 3.24 7.60 -14.83
N ARG A 27 2.20 7.99 -15.58
CA ARG A 27 1.54 7.14 -16.58
C ARG A 27 1.20 5.76 -16.01
N VAL A 28 0.46 5.75 -14.89
CA VAL A 28 0.04 4.51 -14.24
C VAL A 28 -1.29 4.06 -14.84
N PRO A 29 -1.41 2.82 -15.38
CA PRO A 29 -2.64 2.37 -16.01
C PRO A 29 -3.86 2.41 -15.10
N GLY A 30 -3.72 1.93 -13.85
CA GLY A 30 -4.79 1.93 -12.86
C GLY A 30 -4.25 2.03 -11.43
N VAL A 31 -4.95 2.79 -10.60
CA VAL A 31 -4.64 2.99 -9.18
C VAL A 31 -5.91 2.95 -8.36
N GLN A 32 -5.92 2.19 -7.26
CA GLN A 32 -6.92 2.31 -6.19
C GLN A 32 -6.24 2.83 -4.92
N VAL A 33 -6.91 3.72 -4.20
CA VAL A 33 -6.49 4.19 -2.87
C VAL A 33 -7.68 4.11 -1.93
N ALA A 34 -7.47 3.49 -0.76
CA ALA A 34 -8.43 3.56 0.33
C ALA A 34 -7.74 4.00 1.62
N ILE A 35 -8.46 4.80 2.41
CA ILE A 35 -8.03 5.31 3.71
C ILE A 35 -9.09 4.97 4.74
N GLY A 36 -8.67 4.39 5.86
CA GLY A 36 -9.53 4.10 7.00
C GLY A 36 -9.00 4.74 8.28
N PHE A 37 -9.92 5.05 9.19
CA PHE A 37 -9.59 5.53 10.52
C PHE A 37 -10.65 5.08 11.52
N GLY A 38 -10.20 4.54 12.66
CA GLY A 38 -11.11 4.06 13.70
C GLY A 38 -12.06 2.94 13.27
N GLY A 39 -11.69 2.15 12.26
CA GLY A 39 -12.48 1.05 11.71
C GLY A 39 -13.45 1.45 10.58
N GLU A 40 -13.56 2.74 10.26
CA GLU A 40 -14.38 3.24 9.15
C GLU A 40 -13.53 3.53 7.92
N VAL A 41 -14.06 3.25 6.73
CA VAL A 41 -13.46 3.68 5.45
C VAL A 41 -13.87 5.13 5.21
N LEU A 42 -12.88 6.04 5.16
CA LEU A 42 -13.08 7.48 4.96
C LEU A 42 -12.95 7.89 3.50
N PHE A 43 -12.18 7.12 2.73
CA PHE A 43 -11.85 7.39 1.34
C PHE A 43 -11.68 6.07 0.60
N ASP A 44 -12.27 5.94 -0.58
CA ASP A 44 -12.19 4.76 -1.43
C ASP A 44 -12.39 5.19 -2.88
N GLU A 45 -11.29 5.35 -3.62
CA GLU A 45 -11.32 5.88 -4.97
C GLU A 45 -10.40 5.12 -5.93
N ALA A 46 -10.69 5.28 -7.23
CA ALA A 46 -9.99 4.61 -8.32
C ALA A 46 -9.74 5.57 -9.50
N TRP A 47 -8.56 5.49 -10.10
CA TRP A 47 -8.15 6.29 -11.25
C TRP A 47 -7.63 5.40 -12.37
N GLY A 48 -7.85 5.81 -13.61
CA GLY A 48 -7.35 5.14 -14.80
C GLY A 48 -8.26 4.01 -15.28
N TYR A 49 -7.64 2.90 -15.67
CA TYR A 49 -8.30 1.81 -16.36
C TYR A 49 -8.01 0.46 -15.71
N ALA A 50 -9.00 -0.40 -15.67
CA ALA A 50 -8.84 -1.79 -15.30
C ALA A 50 -8.34 -2.63 -16.50
N ASP A 51 -8.69 -2.23 -17.73
CA ASP A 51 -8.17 -2.76 -18.98
C ASP A 51 -8.06 -1.58 -19.97
N VAL A 52 -6.83 -1.20 -20.30
CA VAL A 52 -6.57 -0.02 -21.15
C VAL A 52 -7.00 -0.28 -22.58
N GLU A 53 -6.68 -1.46 -23.14
CA GLU A 53 -6.96 -1.82 -24.52
C GLU A 53 -8.48 -1.96 -24.77
N ALA A 54 -9.22 -2.43 -23.74
CA ALA A 54 -10.68 -2.49 -23.79
C ALA A 54 -11.35 -1.16 -23.42
N GLY A 55 -10.60 -0.15 -22.97
CA GLY A 55 -11.15 1.11 -22.48
C GLY A 55 -11.99 0.95 -21.20
N ARG A 56 -11.86 -0.17 -20.45
CA ARG A 56 -12.62 -0.43 -19.23
C ARG A 56 -12.07 0.40 -18.08
N ARG A 57 -12.88 1.36 -17.62
CA ARG A 57 -12.52 2.20 -16.49
C ARG A 57 -12.34 1.38 -15.21
N LEU A 58 -11.37 1.77 -14.38
CA LEU A 58 -11.15 1.17 -13.08
C LEU A 58 -12.23 1.64 -12.09
N THR A 59 -12.69 0.70 -11.27
CA THR A 59 -13.58 0.94 -10.13
C THR A 59 -12.94 0.49 -8.83
N THR A 60 -13.50 0.86 -7.68
CA THR A 60 -13.01 0.45 -6.36
C THR A 60 -13.33 -1.01 -6.02
N THR A 61 -14.09 -1.70 -6.86
CA THR A 61 -14.45 -3.12 -6.71
C THR A 61 -13.62 -4.05 -7.60
N ASP A 62 -12.82 -3.51 -8.51
CA ASP A 62 -11.93 -4.30 -9.37
C ASP A 62 -10.78 -4.92 -8.57
N LEU A 63 -10.38 -6.14 -8.94
CA LEU A 63 -9.48 -6.99 -8.18
C LEU A 63 -8.02 -6.83 -8.62
N PHE A 64 -7.14 -6.53 -7.68
CA PHE A 64 -5.70 -6.51 -7.89
C PHE A 64 -5.04 -7.76 -7.32
N ARG A 65 -3.94 -8.23 -7.92
CA ARG A 65 -3.04 -9.20 -7.26
C ARG A 65 -2.28 -8.44 -6.18
N ILE A 66 -2.44 -8.87 -4.92
CA ILE A 66 -1.84 -8.20 -3.77
C ILE A 66 -0.59 -8.89 -3.24
N ALA A 67 -0.22 -9.99 -3.90
CA ALA A 67 1.05 -10.68 -3.70
C ALA A 67 1.41 -10.91 -2.22
N SER A 68 2.52 -10.36 -1.77
CA SER A 68 3.07 -10.64 -0.44
C SER A 68 2.22 -10.14 0.73
N HIS A 69 1.11 -9.41 0.49
CA HIS A 69 0.07 -9.25 1.52
C HIS A 69 -0.48 -10.60 1.99
N SER A 70 -0.45 -11.65 1.15
CA SER A 70 -0.77 -13.04 1.51
C SER A 70 -0.12 -13.47 2.82
N LYS A 71 1.11 -13.02 3.07
CA LYS A 71 1.86 -13.38 4.28
C LYS A 71 1.21 -12.90 5.56
N THR A 72 0.52 -11.77 5.51
CA THR A 72 -0.22 -11.26 6.67
C THR A 72 -1.43 -12.16 6.97
N PHE A 73 -2.13 -12.64 5.95
CA PHE A 73 -3.25 -13.59 6.08
C PHE A 73 -2.76 -14.94 6.60
N THR A 74 -1.65 -15.46 6.09
CA THR A 74 -1.02 -16.70 6.55
C THR A 74 -0.61 -16.60 8.03
N ALA A 75 0.01 -15.47 8.41
CA ALA A 75 0.38 -15.23 9.81
C ALA A 75 -0.85 -15.14 10.72
N THR A 76 -1.90 -14.47 10.28
CA THR A 76 -3.18 -14.38 11.00
C THR A 76 -3.80 -15.77 11.19
N ALA A 77 -3.82 -16.61 10.15
CA ALA A 77 -4.34 -17.97 10.21
C ALA A 77 -3.57 -18.84 11.22
N LEU A 78 -2.25 -18.77 11.23
CA LEU A 78 -1.42 -19.49 12.20
C LEU A 78 -1.65 -19.02 13.64
N LEU A 79 -1.78 -17.72 13.84
CA LEU A 79 -2.09 -17.16 15.17
C LEU A 79 -3.49 -17.58 15.65
N GLN A 80 -4.50 -17.64 14.77
CA GLN A 80 -5.81 -18.16 15.11
C GLN A 80 -5.75 -19.65 15.53
N LEU A 81 -4.95 -20.47 14.82
CA LEU A 81 -4.74 -21.87 15.18
C LEU A 81 -4.00 -21.98 16.51
N ALA A 82 -3.04 -21.11 16.79
CA ALA A 82 -2.33 -21.07 18.07
C ALA A 82 -3.25 -20.63 19.22
N GLU A 83 -4.09 -19.61 19.03
CA GLU A 83 -5.08 -19.18 20.05
C GLU A 83 -6.09 -20.30 20.39
N ARG A 84 -6.45 -21.13 19.40
CA ARG A 84 -7.32 -22.31 19.60
C ARG A 84 -6.60 -23.49 20.23
N GLY A 85 -5.28 -23.40 20.41
CA GLY A 85 -4.45 -24.50 20.94
C GLY A 85 -4.25 -25.67 19.96
N SER A 86 -4.53 -25.47 18.66
CA SER A 86 -4.36 -26.50 17.63
C SER A 86 -2.89 -26.71 17.23
N LEU A 87 -2.05 -25.69 17.44
CA LEU A 87 -0.59 -25.74 17.28
C LEU A 87 0.08 -24.82 18.28
N ARG A 88 1.42 -24.91 18.39
CA ARG A 88 2.26 -23.94 19.10
C ARG A 88 3.21 -23.31 18.10
N LEU A 89 3.46 -22.02 18.22
CA LEU A 89 4.41 -21.34 17.31
C LEU A 89 5.86 -21.86 17.45
N ASP A 90 6.17 -22.51 18.57
CA ASP A 90 7.47 -23.12 18.84
C ASP A 90 7.50 -24.62 18.43
N ASP A 91 6.42 -25.17 17.86
CA ASP A 91 6.46 -26.49 17.25
C ASP A 91 7.34 -26.45 16.00
N THR A 92 8.04 -27.57 15.75
CA THR A 92 8.87 -27.69 14.55
C THR A 92 8.04 -27.96 13.31
N VAL A 93 8.47 -27.42 12.18
CA VAL A 93 7.76 -27.57 10.89
C VAL A 93 7.68 -29.03 10.46
N GLY A 94 8.73 -29.84 10.76
CA GLY A 94 8.77 -31.27 10.48
C GLY A 94 7.64 -32.06 11.17
N THR A 95 7.07 -31.55 12.26
CA THR A 95 5.89 -32.16 12.92
C THR A 95 4.67 -32.18 11.99
N TYR A 96 4.51 -31.18 11.14
CA TYR A 96 3.36 -31.00 10.26
C TYR A 96 3.65 -31.29 8.79
N VAL A 97 4.95 -31.27 8.41
CA VAL A 97 5.43 -31.55 7.04
C VAL A 97 6.45 -32.69 7.09
N PRO A 98 6.02 -33.96 7.29
CA PRO A 98 6.92 -35.14 7.48
C PRO A 98 7.92 -35.32 6.34
N ALA A 99 7.57 -34.90 5.12
CA ALA A 99 8.47 -34.96 3.96
C ALA A 99 9.82 -34.24 4.19
N LEU A 100 9.87 -33.23 5.06
CA LEU A 100 11.13 -32.56 5.43
C LEU A 100 12.00 -33.45 6.33
N VAL A 101 11.40 -34.23 7.22
CA VAL A 101 12.09 -35.21 8.09
C VAL A 101 12.59 -36.36 7.23
N ASP A 102 11.74 -36.94 6.40
CA ASP A 102 12.07 -38.08 5.52
C ASP A 102 13.16 -37.73 4.52
N GLY A 103 13.16 -36.48 4.04
CA GLY A 103 14.18 -35.94 3.14
C GLY A 103 15.46 -35.46 3.85
N GLY A 104 15.54 -35.54 5.18
CA GLY A 104 16.71 -35.11 5.97
C GLY A 104 16.98 -33.60 5.90
N SER A 105 15.96 -32.78 5.66
CA SER A 105 16.12 -31.33 5.59
C SER A 105 16.33 -30.71 6.98
N PRO A 106 17.34 -29.84 7.18
CA PRO A 106 17.50 -29.13 8.45
C PRO A 106 16.30 -28.22 8.79
N LEU A 107 15.48 -27.86 7.80
CA LEU A 107 14.26 -27.08 8.02
C LEU A 107 13.18 -27.85 8.79
N ALA A 108 13.29 -29.17 8.89
CA ALA A 108 12.42 -29.95 9.73
C ALA A 108 12.45 -29.50 11.20
N ASP A 109 13.61 -29.05 11.68
CA ASP A 109 13.81 -28.59 13.07
C ASP A 109 13.51 -27.08 13.26
N ALA A 110 13.29 -26.33 12.18
CA ALA A 110 12.90 -24.93 12.28
C ALA A 110 11.49 -24.81 12.87
N THR A 111 11.26 -23.81 13.71
CA THR A 111 9.96 -23.55 14.29
C THR A 111 9.03 -22.78 13.35
N ILE A 112 7.72 -22.91 13.56
CA ILE A 112 6.71 -22.12 12.84
C ILE A 112 7.01 -20.62 13.01
N ARG A 113 7.35 -20.20 14.24
CA ARG A 113 7.74 -18.81 14.56
C ARG A 113 8.91 -18.31 13.69
N GLU A 114 9.97 -19.09 13.59
CA GLU A 114 11.16 -18.72 12.81
C GLU A 114 10.86 -18.57 11.32
N LEU A 115 9.95 -19.41 10.78
CA LEU A 115 9.45 -19.21 9.41
C LEU A 115 8.61 -17.94 9.27
N MET A 116 7.67 -17.70 10.19
CA MET A 116 6.82 -16.50 10.20
C MET A 116 7.65 -15.21 10.27
N GLU A 117 8.70 -15.22 11.09
CA GLU A 117 9.61 -14.08 11.30
C GLU A 117 10.74 -13.99 10.26
N MET A 118 10.79 -14.88 9.24
CA MET A 118 11.86 -14.91 8.22
C MET A 118 13.24 -15.21 8.78
N GLY A 119 13.32 -15.92 9.90
CA GLY A 119 14.55 -16.28 10.61
C GLY A 119 15.02 -17.71 10.38
N ALA A 120 14.27 -18.56 9.66
CA ALA A 120 14.59 -19.96 9.45
C ALA A 120 15.72 -20.19 8.42
N GLY A 121 16.21 -19.14 7.78
CA GLY A 121 17.31 -19.24 6.80
C GLY A 121 16.91 -19.85 5.46
N VAL A 122 15.61 -19.89 5.13
CA VAL A 122 15.08 -20.48 3.90
C VAL A 122 15.46 -19.61 2.70
N ILE A 123 15.88 -20.24 1.60
CA ILE A 123 16.09 -19.56 0.32
C ILE A 123 14.78 -18.89 -0.14
N ARG A 124 14.91 -17.74 -0.83
CA ARG A 124 13.75 -16.93 -1.19
C ARG A 124 12.74 -17.67 -2.08
N ASP A 125 13.18 -18.13 -3.25
CA ASP A 125 12.33 -18.65 -4.33
C ASP A 125 12.90 -19.93 -4.98
N GLY A 126 13.90 -20.58 -4.37
CA GLY A 126 14.59 -21.73 -4.94
C GLY A 126 15.74 -21.34 -5.89
N HIS A 127 16.27 -22.32 -6.63
CA HIS A 127 17.33 -22.11 -7.62
C HIS A 127 16.79 -21.69 -8.98
N ASP A 128 15.52 -21.98 -9.25
CA ASP A 128 14.82 -21.61 -10.46
C ASP A 128 13.53 -20.87 -10.07
N GLY A 129 13.62 -19.54 -10.13
CA GLY A 129 12.51 -18.60 -9.88
C GLY A 129 11.82 -18.11 -11.16
N ASP A 130 11.98 -18.80 -12.31
CA ASP A 130 11.46 -18.36 -13.61
C ASP A 130 9.92 -18.32 -13.68
N TYR A 131 9.22 -18.94 -12.72
CA TYR A 131 7.78 -18.73 -12.54
C TYR A 131 7.43 -17.27 -12.22
N TRP A 132 8.32 -16.49 -11.59
CA TRP A 132 8.14 -15.04 -11.41
C TRP A 132 8.25 -14.25 -12.73
N SER A 133 8.96 -14.80 -13.70
CA SER A 133 9.05 -14.26 -15.05
C SER A 133 7.96 -14.82 -15.97
N LEU A 134 7.04 -15.64 -15.43
CA LEU A 134 5.96 -16.33 -16.14
C LEU A 134 6.46 -17.24 -17.28
N LEU A 135 7.69 -17.72 -17.21
CA LEU A 135 8.28 -18.66 -18.17
C LEU A 135 7.92 -20.11 -17.88
N ARG A 136 7.37 -20.38 -16.69
CA ARG A 136 6.79 -21.64 -16.28
C ARG A 136 5.69 -21.41 -15.23
N PRO A 137 4.81 -22.40 -14.96
CA PRO A 137 3.85 -22.31 -13.87
C PRO A 137 4.51 -22.14 -12.50
N PHE A 138 3.79 -21.56 -11.54
CA PHE A 138 4.17 -21.60 -10.13
C PHE A 138 4.15 -23.07 -9.64
N PRO A 139 4.98 -23.42 -8.65
CA PRO A 139 5.12 -24.80 -8.19
C PRO A 139 3.84 -25.29 -7.52
N ASP A 140 3.48 -26.53 -7.80
CA ASP A 140 2.55 -27.30 -7.00
C ASP A 140 3.21 -27.75 -5.68
N GLU A 141 2.48 -28.52 -4.83
CA GLU A 141 2.98 -28.97 -3.54
C GLU A 141 4.22 -29.89 -3.68
N GLN A 142 4.22 -30.79 -4.66
CA GLN A 142 5.34 -31.70 -4.90
C GLN A 142 6.59 -30.94 -5.35
N GLU A 143 6.42 -30.00 -6.27
CA GLU A 143 7.52 -29.15 -6.75
C GLU A 143 8.02 -28.21 -5.64
N LEU A 144 7.12 -27.63 -4.83
CA LEU A 144 7.48 -26.81 -3.66
C LEU A 144 8.38 -27.61 -2.69
N LEU A 145 7.97 -28.82 -2.33
CA LEU A 145 8.75 -29.68 -1.45
C LEU A 145 10.10 -30.05 -2.07
N ALA A 146 10.15 -30.35 -3.37
CA ALA A 146 11.40 -30.64 -4.09
C ALA A 146 12.36 -29.42 -4.06
N LEU A 147 11.86 -28.20 -4.29
CA LEU A 147 12.66 -26.97 -4.20
C LEU A 147 13.22 -26.75 -2.79
N VAL A 148 12.45 -27.07 -1.75
CA VAL A 148 12.88 -26.91 -0.36
C VAL A 148 13.90 -27.98 0.03
N LEU A 149 13.73 -29.23 -0.43
CA LEU A 149 14.65 -30.32 -0.17
C LEU A 149 15.98 -30.18 -0.93
N ASP A 150 15.95 -29.57 -2.13
CA ASP A 150 17.16 -29.25 -2.89
C ASP A 150 17.77 -27.92 -2.44
N ARG A 151 18.48 -27.92 -1.29
CA ARG A 151 19.15 -26.75 -0.71
C ARG A 151 18.21 -25.59 -0.31
N GLY A 152 17.03 -25.91 0.22
CA GLY A 152 16.08 -24.90 0.67
C GLY A 152 16.56 -24.05 1.85
N GLN A 153 17.52 -24.51 2.64
CA GLN A 153 18.16 -23.71 3.69
C GLN A 153 19.48 -23.10 3.19
N LYS A 154 19.56 -21.77 3.24
CA LYS A 154 20.72 -20.98 2.80
C LYS A 154 21.70 -20.71 3.93
N VAL A 155 21.21 -20.41 5.12
CA VAL A 155 21.96 -20.09 6.33
C VAL A 155 21.33 -20.81 7.53
N PRO A 156 22.08 -21.02 8.62
CA PRO A 156 21.50 -21.63 9.82
C PRO A 156 20.30 -20.83 10.37
N THR A 157 19.32 -21.54 10.89
CA THR A 157 18.17 -20.95 11.58
C THR A 157 18.62 -20.01 12.69
N GLY A 158 17.96 -18.87 12.83
CA GLY A 158 18.24 -17.85 13.86
C GLY A 158 19.47 -16.99 13.60
N SER A 159 20.15 -17.13 12.44
CA SER A 159 21.39 -16.41 12.17
C SER A 159 21.21 -15.05 11.52
N SER A 160 20.19 -14.86 10.68
CA SER A 160 19.93 -13.62 9.96
C SER A 160 18.52 -13.57 9.39
N PHE A 161 18.08 -12.36 9.06
CA PHE A 161 16.86 -12.15 8.27
C PHE A 161 17.01 -12.68 6.84
N ASN A 162 16.13 -13.57 6.43
CA ASN A 162 16.07 -14.10 5.07
C ASN A 162 14.63 -14.13 4.57
N TYR A 163 14.24 -13.10 3.83
CA TYR A 163 12.92 -13.05 3.24
C TYR A 163 12.70 -14.24 2.30
N SER A 164 11.67 -15.05 2.56
CA SER A 164 11.41 -16.28 1.83
C SER A 164 9.95 -16.48 1.48
N ASN A 165 9.66 -16.62 0.18
CA ASN A 165 8.36 -17.06 -0.32
C ASN A 165 8.18 -18.57 -0.08
N LEU A 166 9.21 -19.37 -0.27
CA LEU A 166 9.16 -20.82 0.01
C LEU A 166 8.85 -21.09 1.50
N GLY A 167 9.44 -20.31 2.42
CA GLY A 167 9.13 -20.43 3.86
C GLY A 167 7.66 -20.20 4.17
N TYR A 168 7.05 -19.18 3.57
CA TYR A 168 5.61 -18.92 3.74
C TYR A 168 4.73 -19.93 3.02
N SER A 169 5.18 -20.47 1.90
CA SER A 169 4.48 -21.58 1.24
C SER A 169 4.47 -22.85 2.10
N LEU A 170 5.58 -23.16 2.80
CA LEU A 170 5.59 -24.23 3.81
C LEU A 170 4.62 -23.97 4.96
N LEU A 171 4.47 -22.73 5.41
CA LEU A 171 3.46 -22.38 6.43
C LEU A 171 2.03 -22.63 5.92
N GLY A 172 1.79 -22.49 4.62
CA GLY A 172 0.52 -22.92 3.99
C GLY A 172 0.26 -24.42 4.15
N LEU A 173 1.29 -25.28 3.96
CA LEU A 173 1.19 -26.71 4.18
C LEU A 173 0.95 -27.03 5.67
N VAL A 174 1.60 -26.31 6.59
CA VAL A 174 1.34 -26.44 8.04
C VAL A 174 -0.12 -26.14 8.37
N ILE A 175 -0.68 -25.05 7.84
CA ILE A 175 -2.10 -24.71 8.05
C ILE A 175 -3.01 -25.83 7.54
N ALA A 176 -2.74 -26.35 6.34
CA ALA A 176 -3.53 -27.44 5.78
C ALA A 176 -3.46 -28.70 6.63
N ALA A 177 -2.25 -29.08 7.09
CA ALA A 177 -2.05 -30.27 7.94
C ALA A 177 -2.77 -30.14 9.30
N VAL A 178 -2.72 -28.96 9.93
CA VAL A 178 -3.33 -28.72 11.26
C VAL A 178 -4.85 -28.60 11.17
N SER A 179 -5.36 -27.92 10.13
CA SER A 179 -6.81 -27.68 9.98
C SER A 179 -7.55 -28.85 9.34
N GLY A 180 -6.88 -29.72 8.59
CA GLY A 180 -7.50 -30.73 7.76
C GLY A 180 -8.25 -30.22 6.55
N GLN A 181 -8.03 -28.95 6.20
CA GLN A 181 -8.62 -28.26 5.04
C GLN A 181 -7.51 -27.79 4.08
N SER A 182 -7.86 -27.47 2.83
CA SER A 182 -6.90 -26.75 1.99
C SER A 182 -6.57 -25.39 2.61
N TYR A 183 -5.36 -24.88 2.35
CA TYR A 183 -4.98 -23.53 2.78
C TYR A 183 -6.01 -22.47 2.32
N ASN A 184 -6.43 -22.56 1.07
CA ASN A 184 -7.35 -21.61 0.46
C ASN A 184 -8.73 -21.63 1.15
N ASP A 185 -9.24 -22.80 1.48
CA ASP A 185 -10.53 -22.94 2.19
C ASP A 185 -10.42 -22.41 3.62
N PHE A 186 -9.36 -22.80 4.33
CA PHE A 186 -9.16 -22.34 5.71
C PHE A 186 -9.11 -20.82 5.82
N VAL A 187 -8.32 -20.13 5.00
CA VAL A 187 -8.23 -18.65 5.07
C VAL A 187 -9.51 -17.97 4.62
N ARG A 188 -10.26 -18.57 3.70
CA ARG A 188 -11.55 -18.07 3.28
C ARG A 188 -12.54 -18.12 4.45
N GLU A 189 -12.71 -19.29 5.04
CA GLU A 189 -13.67 -19.51 6.13
C GLU A 189 -13.30 -18.81 7.44
N SER A 190 -12.00 -18.70 7.74
CA SER A 190 -11.54 -18.14 9.03
C SER A 190 -11.25 -16.64 9.00
N ILE A 191 -11.03 -16.05 7.82
CA ILE A 191 -10.62 -14.63 7.71
C ILE A 191 -11.52 -13.85 6.75
N THR A 192 -11.58 -14.23 5.46
CA THR A 192 -12.22 -13.35 4.47
C THR A 192 -13.74 -13.33 4.59
N GLU A 193 -14.38 -14.46 4.79
CA GLU A 193 -15.84 -14.55 4.96
C GLU A 193 -16.33 -13.90 6.27
N PRO A 194 -15.73 -14.16 7.45
CA PRO A 194 -16.16 -13.52 8.69
C PRO A 194 -16.05 -12.00 8.67
N LEU A 195 -15.12 -11.43 7.89
CA LEU A 195 -14.95 -10.00 7.72
C LEU A 195 -15.78 -9.42 6.57
N GLY A 196 -16.46 -10.26 5.80
CA GLY A 196 -17.22 -9.83 4.62
C GLY A 196 -16.33 -9.24 3.51
N LEU A 197 -15.09 -9.71 3.37
CA LEU A 197 -14.14 -9.28 2.34
C LEU A 197 -14.48 -9.96 1.02
N ARG A 198 -15.54 -9.50 0.37
CA ARG A 198 -16.11 -10.16 -0.83
C ARG A 198 -15.20 -10.08 -2.06
N ASN A 199 -14.29 -9.13 -2.06
CA ASN A 199 -13.34 -8.88 -3.15
C ASN A 199 -11.91 -9.27 -2.77
N THR A 200 -11.75 -10.14 -1.76
CA THR A 200 -10.44 -10.65 -1.34
C THR A 200 -10.48 -12.17 -1.27
N GLY A 201 -9.51 -12.81 -1.91
CA GLY A 201 -9.38 -14.27 -1.91
C GLY A 201 -7.93 -14.74 -2.03
N PRO A 202 -7.67 -16.03 -1.72
CA PRO A 202 -6.31 -16.53 -1.52
C PRO A 202 -5.51 -16.75 -2.81
N ASP A 203 -6.15 -16.80 -3.98
CA ASP A 203 -5.46 -16.99 -5.25
C ASP A 203 -6.26 -16.42 -6.44
N TRP A 204 -5.75 -16.61 -7.65
CA TRP A 204 -6.47 -16.35 -8.89
C TRP A 204 -7.78 -17.12 -8.93
N ASP A 205 -8.86 -16.42 -9.28
CA ASP A 205 -10.19 -16.99 -9.46
C ASP A 205 -10.61 -16.81 -10.94
N PRO A 206 -10.51 -17.85 -11.78
CA PRO A 206 -10.87 -17.75 -13.19
C PRO A 206 -12.37 -17.50 -13.42
N THR A 207 -13.23 -17.77 -12.43
CA THR A 207 -14.67 -17.50 -12.53
C THR A 207 -14.98 -16.01 -12.41
N ARG A 208 -14.02 -15.23 -11.92
CA ARG A 208 -14.08 -13.78 -11.76
C ARG A 208 -13.07 -13.05 -12.66
N ALA A 209 -12.59 -13.69 -13.74
CA ALA A 209 -11.53 -13.14 -14.60
C ALA A 209 -11.82 -11.70 -15.07
N ASP A 210 -13.09 -11.39 -15.38
CA ASP A 210 -13.51 -10.06 -15.83
C ASP A 210 -13.48 -8.98 -14.72
N ASP A 211 -13.44 -9.38 -13.45
CA ASP A 211 -13.31 -8.46 -12.31
C ASP A 211 -11.85 -8.04 -12.08
N PHE A 212 -10.89 -8.79 -12.60
CA PHE A 212 -9.48 -8.50 -12.38
C PHE A 212 -8.96 -7.36 -13.26
N VAL A 213 -8.08 -6.58 -12.65
CA VAL A 213 -7.34 -5.50 -13.32
C VAL A 213 -6.20 -6.10 -14.10
N VAL A 214 -6.07 -5.73 -15.37
CA VAL A 214 -4.94 -6.15 -16.21
C VAL A 214 -3.64 -5.58 -15.64
N GLY A 215 -2.65 -6.44 -15.49
CA GLY A 215 -1.30 -6.05 -15.11
C GLY A 215 -0.46 -5.59 -16.29
N TYR A 216 0.46 -4.64 -16.05
CA TYR A 216 1.33 -4.12 -17.10
C TYR A 216 2.79 -4.11 -16.69
N THR A 217 3.71 -4.26 -17.66
CA THR A 217 5.16 -4.14 -17.42
C THR A 217 5.58 -2.73 -17.01
N GLY A 218 6.80 -2.60 -16.51
CA GLY A 218 7.48 -1.31 -16.42
C GLY A 218 8.04 -0.84 -17.78
N PHE A 219 8.59 0.38 -17.82
CA PHE A 219 9.22 0.94 -19.03
C PHE A 219 10.64 0.40 -19.30
N HIS A 220 11.17 -0.48 -18.45
CA HIS A 220 12.53 -1.00 -18.57
C HIS A 220 12.72 -1.98 -19.74
N THR A 221 11.63 -2.62 -20.22
CA THR A 221 11.69 -3.59 -21.33
C THR A 221 11.43 -2.93 -22.69
N ALA A 222 10.64 -1.84 -22.70
CA ALA A 222 10.27 -1.11 -23.90
C ALA A 222 9.90 0.34 -23.56
N ARG A 223 9.71 1.19 -24.58
CA ARG A 223 9.20 2.56 -24.38
C ARG A 223 7.72 2.59 -24.00
N GLN A 224 7.04 1.46 -24.14
CA GLN A 224 5.61 1.26 -23.88
C GLN A 224 5.42 0.08 -22.92
N ARG A 225 4.40 0.14 -22.10
CA ARG A 225 3.99 -0.97 -21.24
C ARG A 225 3.39 -2.09 -22.08
N GLN A 226 3.54 -3.31 -21.60
CA GLN A 226 2.97 -4.52 -22.21
C GLN A 226 2.04 -5.19 -21.21
N ARG A 227 0.93 -5.73 -21.69
CA ARG A 227 -0.03 -6.52 -20.91
C ARG A 227 0.62 -7.77 -20.33
N ILE A 228 0.22 -8.14 -19.12
CA ILE A 228 0.64 -9.36 -18.41
C ILE A 228 -0.61 -10.13 -17.99
N ASP A 229 -0.68 -11.41 -18.33
CA ASP A 229 -1.79 -12.28 -17.98
C ASP A 229 -1.70 -12.74 -16.51
N HIS A 230 -2.87 -13.05 -15.92
CA HIS A 230 -2.96 -13.62 -14.60
C HIS A 230 -2.64 -15.12 -14.62
N VAL A 231 -2.07 -15.60 -13.53
CA VAL A 231 -1.72 -17.01 -13.34
C VAL A 231 -2.09 -17.47 -11.94
N ASP A 232 -2.35 -18.76 -11.78
CA ASP A 232 -2.52 -19.45 -10.52
C ASP A 232 -1.15 -19.56 -9.80
N THR A 233 -1.11 -19.39 -8.49
CA THR A 233 0.09 -19.52 -7.68
C THR A 233 0.21 -20.84 -6.97
N HIS A 234 -0.79 -21.71 -7.08
CA HIS A 234 -0.80 -23.09 -6.55
C HIS A 234 -0.32 -23.16 -5.09
N ALA A 235 0.72 -23.95 -4.82
CA ALA A 235 1.28 -24.10 -3.47
C ALA A 235 1.90 -22.83 -2.88
N MET A 236 2.12 -21.79 -3.70
CA MET A 236 2.64 -20.50 -3.23
C MET A 236 1.54 -19.49 -2.85
N ALA A 237 0.26 -19.89 -2.86
CA ALA A 237 -0.85 -19.01 -2.46
C ALA A 237 -0.62 -18.36 -1.08
N ALA A 238 -0.11 -19.11 -0.11
CA ALA A 238 0.21 -18.62 1.24
C ALA A 238 1.29 -17.51 1.29
N ALA A 239 2.12 -17.43 0.25
CA ALA A 239 3.18 -16.44 0.15
C ALA A 239 2.80 -15.25 -0.75
N THR A 240 1.97 -15.48 -1.81
CA THR A 240 1.84 -14.51 -2.89
C THR A 240 0.54 -14.57 -3.68
N GLY A 241 -0.38 -15.49 -3.41
CA GLY A 241 -1.55 -15.74 -4.26
C GLY A 241 -2.67 -14.72 -4.15
N PHE A 242 -2.83 -14.06 -3.03
CA PHE A 242 -4.00 -13.25 -2.76
C PHE A 242 -4.29 -12.19 -3.81
N HIS A 243 -5.57 -11.98 -4.03
CA HIS A 243 -6.13 -10.81 -4.68
C HIS A 243 -6.98 -10.00 -3.70
N GLY A 244 -7.24 -8.73 -4.02
CA GLY A 244 -8.07 -7.88 -3.18
C GLY A 244 -8.31 -6.50 -3.78
N THR A 245 -9.06 -5.69 -3.03
CA THR A 245 -9.25 -4.25 -3.28
C THR A 245 -8.63 -3.42 -2.16
N ALA A 246 -8.39 -2.15 -2.42
CA ALA A 246 -7.83 -1.25 -1.43
C ALA A 246 -8.73 -1.14 -0.18
N SER A 247 -10.05 -1.04 -0.36
CA SER A 247 -11.01 -0.92 0.75
C SER A 247 -11.16 -2.21 1.57
N ASP A 248 -11.09 -3.39 0.95
CA ASP A 248 -11.10 -4.64 1.70
C ASP A 248 -9.82 -4.80 2.54
N LEU A 249 -8.65 -4.36 2.04
CA LEU A 249 -7.44 -4.34 2.84
C LEU A 249 -7.49 -3.32 3.98
N VAL A 250 -8.16 -2.18 3.80
CA VAL A 250 -8.43 -1.25 4.91
C VAL A 250 -9.24 -1.94 6.00
N LYS A 251 -10.32 -2.66 5.67
CA LYS A 251 -11.12 -3.42 6.64
C LYS A 251 -10.28 -4.49 7.32
N TYR A 252 -9.48 -5.25 6.57
CA TYR A 252 -8.61 -6.30 7.09
C TYR A 252 -7.56 -5.75 8.06
N PHE A 253 -6.80 -4.73 7.66
CA PHE A 253 -5.75 -4.16 8.53
C PHE A 253 -6.32 -3.42 9.75
N SER A 254 -7.54 -2.90 9.68
CA SER A 254 -8.23 -2.34 10.85
C SER A 254 -8.45 -3.39 11.96
N GLN A 255 -8.54 -4.69 11.63
CA GLN A 255 -8.62 -5.77 12.61
C GLN A 255 -7.33 -5.99 13.39
N HIS A 256 -6.20 -5.50 12.88
CA HIS A 256 -4.88 -5.61 13.51
C HIS A 256 -4.50 -4.43 14.41
N VAL A 257 -5.36 -3.41 14.48
CA VAL A 257 -5.22 -2.30 15.44
C VAL A 257 -5.37 -2.84 16.87
N ILE A 258 -4.53 -2.38 17.78
CA ILE A 258 -4.56 -2.82 19.18
C ILE A 258 -5.85 -2.31 19.85
N GLY A 259 -6.55 -3.21 20.51
CA GLY A 259 -7.85 -2.92 21.13
C GLY A 259 -9.04 -2.92 20.17
N ALA A 260 -8.85 -3.22 18.89
CA ALA A 260 -9.90 -3.26 17.87
C ALA A 260 -9.98 -4.64 17.19
N GLY A 261 -11.13 -4.92 16.57
CA GLY A 261 -11.34 -6.12 15.77
C GLY A 261 -11.47 -7.41 16.58
N SER A 262 -11.80 -8.50 15.88
CA SER A 262 -12.13 -9.81 16.46
C SER A 262 -11.35 -10.98 15.85
N LEU A 263 -10.45 -10.73 14.89
CA LEU A 263 -9.68 -11.81 14.25
C LEU A 263 -8.67 -12.46 15.18
N LEU A 264 -8.03 -11.66 16.02
CA LEU A 264 -6.98 -12.08 16.96
C LEU A 264 -7.13 -11.31 18.26
N ASP A 265 -6.65 -11.89 19.36
CA ASP A 265 -6.47 -11.16 20.61
C ASP A 265 -5.30 -10.15 20.52
N ASP A 266 -5.25 -9.21 21.44
CA ASP A 266 -4.22 -8.17 21.46
C ASP A 266 -2.82 -8.72 21.76
N HIS A 267 -2.70 -9.88 22.41
CA HIS A 267 -1.42 -10.53 22.64
C HIS A 267 -0.83 -11.02 21.33
N SER A 268 -1.62 -11.74 20.53
CA SER A 268 -1.23 -12.23 19.21
C SER A 268 -0.91 -11.08 18.24
N LYS A 269 -1.70 -10.00 18.27
CA LYS A 269 -1.40 -8.78 17.47
C LYS A 269 -0.06 -8.18 17.82
N ARG A 270 0.24 -7.99 19.12
CA ARG A 270 1.54 -7.45 19.56
C ARG A 270 2.70 -8.38 19.20
N LEU A 271 2.49 -9.69 19.29
CA LEU A 271 3.49 -10.66 18.89
C LEU A 271 3.79 -10.55 17.40
N ALA A 272 2.78 -10.53 16.54
CA ALA A 272 2.94 -10.44 15.09
C ALA A 272 3.64 -9.13 14.66
N GLN A 273 3.33 -8.02 15.34
CA GLN A 273 3.78 -6.68 15.00
C GLN A 273 5.10 -6.28 15.67
N ARG A 274 5.63 -7.12 16.55
CA ARG A 274 6.96 -6.89 17.15
C ARG A 274 8.04 -7.09 16.11
N LYS A 275 8.96 -6.14 16.01
CA LYS A 275 10.13 -6.29 15.14
C LYS A 275 11.03 -7.43 15.66
N ALA A 276 11.09 -8.52 14.90
CA ALA A 276 11.99 -9.64 15.15
C ALA A 276 13.36 -9.40 14.53
N TRP A 277 13.39 -8.80 13.33
CA TRP A 277 14.60 -8.50 12.57
C TRP A 277 14.59 -7.06 12.05
N SER A 278 15.76 -6.43 12.03
CA SER A 278 16.00 -5.20 11.28
C SER A 278 16.45 -5.53 9.86
N ALA A 279 16.05 -4.73 8.89
CA ALA A 279 16.45 -4.92 7.50
C ALA A 279 17.94 -4.60 7.25
N THR A 280 18.55 -3.85 8.16
CA THR A 280 19.98 -3.46 8.17
C THR A 280 20.52 -3.59 9.59
N ASP A 281 21.80 -3.29 9.77
CA ASP A 281 22.46 -3.25 11.09
C ASP A 281 21.94 -2.10 11.98
N ASP A 282 21.21 -1.13 11.42
CA ASP A 282 20.54 -0.08 12.18
C ASP A 282 19.24 -0.61 12.82
N PRO A 283 19.14 -0.68 14.15
CA PRO A 283 17.91 -1.09 14.84
C PRO A 283 16.71 -0.16 14.58
N ALA A 284 16.94 1.10 14.18
CA ALA A 284 15.89 2.05 13.85
C ALA A 284 15.33 1.85 12.43
N ALA A 285 16.07 1.15 11.56
CA ALA A 285 15.64 0.88 10.20
C ALA A 285 14.37 0.03 10.15
N ARG A 286 13.75 0.02 8.97
CA ARG A 286 12.67 -0.90 8.61
C ARG A 286 13.02 -2.33 9.01
N GLY A 287 12.05 -3.08 9.52
CA GLY A 287 12.24 -4.45 9.97
C GLY A 287 11.04 -5.33 9.63
N TYR A 288 11.06 -6.54 10.18
CA TYR A 288 10.03 -7.55 9.96
C TYR A 288 9.65 -8.23 11.27
N GLY A 289 8.35 -8.45 11.46
CA GLY A 289 7.78 -9.26 12.54
C GLY A 289 7.24 -10.58 12.01
N ALA A 290 6.23 -11.15 12.65
CA ALA A 290 5.61 -12.37 12.17
C ALA A 290 4.54 -12.04 11.11
N GLY A 291 4.96 -11.94 9.84
CA GLY A 291 4.10 -11.64 8.70
C GLY A 291 3.92 -10.17 8.39
N PHE A 292 4.45 -9.27 9.18
CA PHE A 292 4.27 -7.84 9.02
C PHE A 292 5.61 -7.10 8.86
N ILE A 293 5.65 -6.18 7.91
CA ILE A 293 6.70 -5.17 7.85
C ILE A 293 6.47 -4.20 9.01
N VAL A 294 7.56 -3.85 9.70
CA VAL A 294 7.61 -2.88 10.79
C VAL A 294 8.43 -1.71 10.31
N ASP A 295 7.81 -0.54 10.24
CA ASP A 295 8.46 0.64 9.65
C ASP A 295 8.06 1.91 10.40
N ARG A 296 8.68 3.04 10.01
CA ARG A 296 8.36 4.37 10.51
C ARG A 296 8.32 5.36 9.36
N ILE A 297 7.23 6.10 9.26
CA ILE A 297 7.04 7.17 8.27
C ILE A 297 6.95 8.50 9.02
N GLY A 298 7.93 9.37 8.82
CA GLY A 298 8.03 10.59 9.61
C GLY A 298 8.11 10.27 11.12
N GLY A 299 7.15 10.76 11.88
CA GLY A 299 7.00 10.49 13.31
C GLY A 299 6.18 9.25 13.69
N ARG A 300 5.49 8.63 12.72
CA ARG A 300 4.48 7.58 12.93
C ARG A 300 5.06 6.19 12.80
N ASP A 301 4.86 5.35 13.80
CA ASP A 301 5.15 3.92 13.73
C ASP A 301 4.05 3.23 12.91
N VAL A 302 4.43 2.54 11.85
CA VAL A 302 3.51 1.85 10.96
C VAL A 302 3.84 0.37 10.85
N ARG A 303 2.80 -0.42 10.55
CA ARG A 303 2.85 -1.83 10.21
C ARG A 303 2.16 -2.03 8.88
N GLY A 304 2.37 -3.18 8.26
CA GLY A 304 1.67 -3.51 7.01
C GLY A 304 2.46 -4.47 6.15
N HIS A 305 2.22 -4.43 4.87
CA HIS A 305 3.01 -5.16 3.88
C HIS A 305 2.99 -4.47 2.52
N SER A 306 4.00 -4.72 1.71
CA SER A 306 4.01 -4.40 0.28
C SER A 306 3.76 -5.67 -0.53
N GLY A 307 3.25 -5.53 -1.74
CA GLY A 307 3.07 -6.63 -2.67
C GLY A 307 3.70 -6.33 -4.04
N GLY A 308 4.41 -7.31 -4.59
CA GLY A 308 4.90 -7.27 -5.97
C GLY A 308 4.52 -8.57 -6.67
N PHE A 309 3.64 -8.47 -7.66
CA PHE A 309 3.27 -9.54 -8.58
C PHE A 309 3.52 -9.05 -10.00
N PRO A 310 3.80 -9.91 -10.98
CA PRO A 310 3.91 -9.45 -12.37
C PRO A 310 2.74 -8.55 -12.76
N GLY A 311 3.04 -7.28 -13.09
CA GLY A 311 2.04 -6.29 -13.45
C GLY A 311 1.36 -5.55 -12.29
N HIS A 312 1.63 -5.87 -11.03
CA HIS A 312 0.98 -5.23 -9.87
C HIS A 312 1.97 -4.90 -8.77
N ILE A 313 1.93 -3.67 -8.28
CA ILE A 313 2.65 -3.24 -7.07
C ILE A 313 1.62 -2.65 -6.10
N THR A 314 1.68 -3.10 -4.86
CA THR A 314 0.71 -2.72 -3.82
C THR A 314 1.42 -2.35 -2.51
N GLN A 315 0.80 -1.48 -1.71
CA GLN A 315 1.28 -1.10 -0.39
C GLN A 315 0.11 -0.88 0.55
N SER A 316 0.16 -1.51 1.72
CA SER A 316 -0.74 -1.17 2.82
C SER A 316 0.06 -0.83 4.05
N LEU A 317 -0.36 0.22 4.75
CA LEU A 317 0.24 0.73 5.97
C LEU A 317 -0.87 0.93 7.00
N PHE A 318 -0.63 0.54 8.25
CA PHE A 318 -1.53 0.88 9.34
C PHE A 318 -0.75 1.28 10.60
N ASP A 319 -1.31 2.19 11.35
CA ASP A 319 -0.82 2.56 12.69
C ASP A 319 -1.58 1.73 13.74
N PRO A 320 -0.91 0.82 14.46
CA PRO A 320 -1.55 -0.05 15.43
C PRO A 320 -2.13 0.68 16.64
N ALA A 321 -1.77 1.93 16.87
CA ALA A 321 -2.22 2.72 18.00
C ALA A 321 -3.39 3.64 17.65
N SER A 322 -3.29 4.38 16.54
CA SER A 322 -4.34 5.35 16.15
C SER A 322 -5.46 4.75 15.31
N GLY A 323 -5.21 3.63 14.65
CA GLY A 323 -6.17 3.00 13.75
C GLY A 323 -6.26 3.67 12.37
N LEU A 324 -5.26 4.47 11.98
CA LEU A 324 -5.10 4.92 10.60
C LEU A 324 -4.66 3.75 9.73
N VAL A 325 -5.31 3.55 8.59
CA VAL A 325 -4.95 2.57 7.57
C VAL A 325 -4.93 3.24 6.21
N VAL A 326 -3.89 3.01 5.42
CA VAL A 326 -3.78 3.47 4.03
C VAL A 326 -3.42 2.27 3.16
N SER A 327 -4.18 2.03 2.09
CA SER A 327 -3.96 0.95 1.15
C SER A 327 -3.96 1.47 -0.28
N VAL A 328 -2.93 1.12 -1.04
CA VAL A 328 -2.72 1.58 -2.42
C VAL A 328 -2.42 0.39 -3.31
N MET A 329 -3.15 0.29 -4.42
CA MET A 329 -2.98 -0.72 -5.47
C MET A 329 -2.62 -0.06 -6.79
N THR A 330 -1.67 -0.61 -7.53
CA THR A 330 -1.29 -0.12 -8.87
C THR A 330 -1.14 -1.27 -9.85
N SER A 331 -1.56 -1.07 -11.10
CA SER A 331 -1.57 -2.09 -12.16
C SER A 331 -0.35 -2.02 -13.08
N ALA A 332 0.82 -1.75 -12.53
CA ALA A 332 2.08 -1.76 -13.27
C ALA A 332 3.22 -2.33 -12.44
N ALA A 333 4.16 -3.06 -13.05
CA ALA A 333 5.34 -3.62 -12.38
C ALA A 333 6.27 -2.57 -11.76
N ALA A 334 6.20 -1.32 -12.21
CA ALA A 334 6.89 -0.16 -11.64
C ALA A 334 5.89 0.83 -11.01
N GLY A 335 4.76 0.34 -10.52
CA GLY A 335 3.71 1.18 -9.94
C GLY A 335 4.16 1.89 -8.65
N PRO A 336 3.78 3.15 -8.43
CA PRO A 336 4.26 3.98 -7.33
C PRO A 336 3.48 3.77 -6.02
N ALA A 337 3.03 2.55 -5.71
CA ALA A 337 2.16 2.29 -4.55
C ALA A 337 2.78 2.75 -3.23
N THR A 338 4.08 2.47 -3.01
CA THR A 338 4.80 2.89 -1.79
C THR A 338 4.92 4.41 -1.70
N LEU A 339 5.23 5.08 -2.83
CA LEU A 339 5.33 6.54 -2.88
C LEU A 339 3.98 7.17 -2.49
N ILE A 340 2.88 6.72 -3.10
CA ILE A 340 1.54 7.26 -2.84
C ILE A 340 1.13 6.99 -1.39
N ALA A 341 1.30 5.75 -0.89
CA ALA A 341 0.92 5.40 0.48
C ALA A 341 1.70 6.23 1.52
N THR A 342 3.00 6.42 1.32
CA THR A 342 3.86 7.21 2.21
C THR A 342 3.42 8.69 2.22
N ALA A 343 3.24 9.29 1.05
CA ALA A 343 2.83 10.69 0.94
C ALA A 343 1.43 10.93 1.55
N VAL A 344 0.49 10.00 1.37
CA VAL A 344 -0.84 10.07 1.99
C VAL A 344 -0.74 10.04 3.52
N VAL A 345 0.07 9.14 4.09
CA VAL A 345 0.31 9.11 5.56
C VAL A 345 0.88 10.46 6.03
N GLN A 346 1.88 11.00 5.32
CA GLN A 346 2.49 12.28 5.67
C GLN A 346 1.51 13.46 5.57
N MET A 347 0.64 13.49 4.55
CA MET A 347 -0.42 14.51 4.42
C MET A 347 -1.39 14.45 5.60
N LEU A 348 -1.79 13.24 6.02
CA LEU A 348 -2.69 13.05 7.14
C LEU A 348 -2.02 13.39 8.48
N ASP A 349 -0.73 13.10 8.64
CA ASP A 349 0.04 13.51 9.81
C ASP A 349 0.14 15.03 9.91
N ALA A 350 0.46 15.69 8.80
CA ALA A 350 0.51 17.14 8.73
C ALA A 350 -0.85 17.80 9.00
N ALA A 351 -1.94 17.16 8.56
CA ALA A 351 -3.30 17.62 8.81
C ALA A 351 -3.67 17.56 10.32
N ALA A 352 -3.20 16.53 11.02
CA ALA A 352 -3.46 16.32 12.44
C ALA A 352 -2.48 17.10 13.36
N ASP A 353 -1.40 17.65 12.82
CA ASP A 353 -0.40 18.38 13.60
C ASP A 353 -0.89 19.79 13.93
N THR A 354 -1.45 19.93 15.12
CA THR A 354 -1.91 21.23 15.65
C THR A 354 -0.76 22.17 16.03
N SER A 355 0.47 21.66 16.15
CA SER A 355 1.66 22.44 16.52
C SER A 355 2.37 23.04 15.29
N ALA A 356 2.01 22.64 14.08
CA ALA A 356 2.61 23.16 12.86
C ALA A 356 2.42 24.68 12.75
N PRO A 357 3.41 25.42 12.25
CA PRO A 357 3.30 26.88 12.07
C PRO A 357 2.21 27.25 11.06
N GLY A 358 1.76 28.50 11.11
CA GLY A 358 0.74 29.07 10.22
C GLY A 358 -0.60 29.28 10.92
N THR A 359 -1.41 30.16 10.35
CA THR A 359 -2.73 30.55 10.90
C THR A 359 -3.78 29.52 10.47
N PRO A 360 -4.55 28.93 11.39
CA PRO A 360 -5.70 28.11 11.02
C PRO A 360 -6.72 28.94 10.24
N VAL A 361 -7.28 28.35 9.20
CA VAL A 361 -8.38 28.96 8.44
C VAL A 361 -9.67 28.76 9.23
N PRO A 362 -10.43 29.85 9.51
CA PRO A 362 -11.73 29.73 10.17
C PRO A 362 -12.69 28.84 9.38
N ASP A 363 -13.58 28.12 10.09
CA ASP A 363 -14.50 27.16 9.45
C ASP A 363 -15.58 27.83 8.57
N ASP A 364 -15.82 29.13 8.73
CA ASP A 364 -16.73 29.93 7.92
C ASP A 364 -16.10 30.46 6.62
N VAL A 365 -14.79 30.25 6.42
CA VAL A 365 -14.09 30.63 5.17
C VAL A 365 -14.24 29.50 4.14
N ASP A 366 -14.82 29.85 2.99
CA ASP A 366 -14.84 28.92 1.85
C ASP A 366 -13.46 28.80 1.22
N THR A 367 -12.73 27.76 1.60
CA THR A 367 -11.38 27.49 1.07
C THR A 367 -11.38 27.07 -0.38
N ALA A 368 -12.50 26.60 -0.95
CA ALA A 368 -12.59 26.26 -2.37
C ALA A 368 -12.36 27.47 -3.27
N ALA A 369 -12.61 28.69 -2.75
CA ALA A 369 -12.31 29.93 -3.46
C ALA A 369 -10.80 30.12 -3.73
N TYR A 370 -9.93 29.52 -2.95
CA TYR A 370 -8.48 29.71 -3.04
C TYR A 370 -7.73 28.44 -3.53
N THR A 371 -8.30 27.27 -3.29
CA THR A 371 -7.62 26.01 -3.64
C THR A 371 -7.70 25.73 -5.13
N GLY A 372 -6.62 25.16 -5.67
CA GLY A 372 -6.54 24.81 -7.08
C GLY A 372 -5.13 24.50 -7.52
N ARG A 373 -5.01 24.06 -8.76
CA ARG A 373 -3.74 23.80 -9.42
C ARG A 373 -3.47 24.87 -10.44
N PHE A 374 -2.26 25.41 -10.40
CA PHE A 374 -1.81 26.52 -11.25
C PHE A 374 -0.50 26.15 -11.91
N ALA A 375 -0.21 26.75 -13.08
CA ALA A 375 1.02 26.48 -13.80
C ALA A 375 1.57 27.73 -14.50
N ASN A 376 2.87 27.74 -14.68
CA ASN A 376 3.62 28.63 -15.55
C ASN A 376 4.74 27.82 -16.25
N PRO A 377 5.60 28.44 -17.10
CA PRO A 377 6.71 27.74 -17.76
C PRO A 377 7.73 27.07 -16.81
N TRP A 378 7.73 27.36 -15.52
CA TRP A 378 8.64 26.77 -14.54
C TRP A 378 8.08 25.50 -13.89
N GLY A 379 6.75 25.30 -13.92
CA GLY A 379 6.15 24.13 -13.33
C GLY A 379 4.70 24.32 -12.91
N VAL A 380 4.29 23.44 -12.03
CA VAL A 380 2.95 23.36 -11.44
C VAL A 380 3.03 23.64 -9.96
N SER A 381 2.09 24.41 -9.43
CA SER A 381 1.89 24.61 -7.99
C SER A 381 0.45 24.28 -7.62
N ASP A 382 0.25 23.74 -6.43
CA ASP A 382 -1.08 23.51 -5.86
C ASP A 382 -1.26 24.41 -4.63
N ILE A 383 -2.36 25.17 -4.57
CA ILE A 383 -2.85 25.75 -3.32
C ILE A 383 -3.85 24.75 -2.75
N ALA A 384 -3.52 24.21 -1.58
CA ALA A 384 -4.23 23.08 -0.97
C ALA A 384 -4.65 23.36 0.47
N ARG A 385 -5.74 22.72 0.90
CA ARG A 385 -6.13 22.65 2.30
C ARG A 385 -5.59 21.37 2.94
N ILE A 386 -4.77 21.52 3.97
CA ILE A 386 -4.24 20.42 4.78
C ILE A 386 -4.71 20.63 6.23
N GLY A 387 -5.68 19.84 6.66
CA GLY A 387 -6.37 20.07 7.92
C GLY A 387 -7.03 21.44 7.97
N ASP A 388 -6.61 22.26 8.92
CA ASP A 388 -7.12 23.61 9.11
C ASP A 388 -6.25 24.69 8.45
N ARG A 389 -5.31 24.34 7.58
CA ARG A 389 -4.37 25.31 7.00
C ARG A 389 -4.39 25.28 5.48
N LEU A 390 -4.14 26.43 4.89
CA LEU A 390 -3.81 26.56 3.47
C LEU A 390 -2.30 26.52 3.27
N VAL A 391 -1.90 25.80 2.24
CA VAL A 391 -0.49 25.66 1.85
C VAL A 391 -0.36 25.75 0.33
N GLU A 392 0.77 26.28 -0.13
CA GLU A 392 1.21 26.12 -1.51
C GLU A 392 2.29 25.04 -1.57
N VAL A 393 2.15 24.09 -2.49
CA VAL A 393 3.03 22.93 -2.62
C VAL A 393 3.38 22.64 -4.06
N ASP A 394 4.48 21.90 -4.28
CA ASP A 394 4.83 21.31 -5.56
C ASP A 394 4.26 19.89 -5.66
N PRO A 395 3.24 19.62 -6.49
CA PRO A 395 2.69 18.29 -6.62
C PRO A 395 3.61 17.31 -7.36
N SER A 396 4.64 17.80 -8.04
CA SER A 396 5.52 16.98 -8.88
C SER A 396 6.50 16.12 -8.08
N GLY A 397 6.86 16.55 -6.87
CA GLY A 397 7.74 15.82 -5.95
C GLY A 397 7.11 14.55 -5.38
N PRO A 398 7.94 13.65 -4.80
CA PRO A 398 7.44 12.45 -4.13
C PRO A 398 6.72 12.77 -2.81
N GLU A 399 7.11 13.84 -2.15
CA GLU A 399 6.61 14.30 -0.84
C GLU A 399 6.13 15.76 -0.97
N PRO A 400 4.85 15.99 -1.28
CA PRO A 400 4.37 17.34 -1.60
C PRO A 400 4.45 18.30 -0.41
N LEU A 401 4.51 17.76 0.83
CA LEU A 401 4.61 18.55 2.06
C LEU A 401 6.03 18.61 2.65
N ASP A 402 7.08 18.26 1.91
CA ASP A 402 8.46 18.38 2.38
C ASP A 402 8.84 19.84 2.65
N THR A 403 8.46 20.74 1.75
CA THR A 403 8.73 22.18 1.86
C THR A 403 7.50 23.04 1.51
N PRO A 404 6.39 22.93 2.28
CA PRO A 404 5.19 23.68 1.96
C PRO A 404 5.36 25.16 2.32
N THR A 405 4.86 26.07 1.45
CA THR A 405 4.65 27.47 1.81
C THR A 405 3.32 27.58 2.57
N ARG A 406 3.33 28.14 3.77
CA ARG A 406 2.16 28.38 4.60
C ARG A 406 1.47 29.67 4.20
N LEU A 407 0.14 29.61 4.11
CA LEU A 407 -0.65 30.75 3.64
C LEU A 407 -1.69 31.15 4.70
N GLU A 408 -1.95 32.44 4.83
CA GLU A 408 -3.07 32.99 5.56
C GLU A 408 -4.00 33.77 4.63
N VAL A 409 -5.29 33.75 4.95
CA VAL A 409 -6.30 34.51 4.22
C VAL A 409 -6.27 35.98 4.67
N VAL A 410 -6.00 36.87 3.74
CA VAL A 410 -6.04 38.34 3.98
C VAL A 410 -7.40 38.89 3.62
N ASP A 411 -7.90 38.57 2.43
CA ASP A 411 -9.24 38.94 1.95
C ASP A 411 -9.70 37.97 0.85
N ALA A 412 -10.82 38.26 0.18
CA ALA A 412 -11.42 37.38 -0.82
C ALA A 412 -10.51 37.03 -2.01
N ASP A 413 -9.54 37.91 -2.32
CA ASP A 413 -8.66 37.77 -3.47
C ASP A 413 -7.16 37.76 -3.10
N THR A 414 -6.84 37.61 -1.80
CA THR A 414 -5.46 37.71 -1.33
C THR A 414 -5.15 36.69 -0.26
N LEU A 415 -4.11 35.87 -0.50
CA LEU A 415 -3.43 35.07 0.49
C LEU A 415 -2.04 35.64 0.77
N ARG A 416 -1.55 35.54 1.98
CA ARG A 416 -0.19 35.95 2.38
C ARG A 416 0.67 34.77 2.77
N MET A 417 1.90 34.75 2.30
CA MET A 417 2.91 33.78 2.67
C MET A 417 3.45 34.07 4.06
N THR A 418 3.24 33.15 5.01
CA THR A 418 3.69 33.31 6.40
C THR A 418 4.93 32.52 6.73
N HIS A 419 5.13 31.36 6.10
CA HIS A 419 6.28 30.48 6.26
C HIS A 419 6.55 29.75 4.94
N GLY A 420 7.82 29.50 4.65
CA GLY A 420 8.24 28.76 3.47
C GLY A 420 9.51 29.33 2.87
N ASN A 421 10.07 28.62 1.90
CA ASN A 421 11.32 28.97 1.24
C ASN A 421 11.30 28.64 -0.27
N ARG A 422 10.11 28.55 -0.87
CA ARG A 422 9.97 28.37 -2.32
C ARG A 422 10.34 29.69 -3.05
N PHE A 423 9.80 29.94 -4.24
CA PHE A 423 10.13 31.14 -5.02
C PHE A 423 9.66 32.45 -4.39
N GLY A 424 8.68 32.41 -3.48
CA GLY A 424 8.20 33.57 -2.75
C GLY A 424 8.94 33.78 -1.42
N SER A 425 8.81 35.00 -0.89
CA SER A 425 9.33 35.37 0.42
C SER A 425 8.22 35.52 1.43
N VAL A 426 8.54 35.32 2.71
CA VAL A 426 7.61 35.63 3.80
C VAL A 426 7.12 37.08 3.68
N ASP A 427 5.85 37.32 3.97
CA ASP A 427 5.10 38.59 3.81
C ASP A 427 4.79 38.98 2.35
N GLU A 428 5.11 38.15 1.35
CA GLU A 428 4.59 38.34 -0.01
C GLU A 428 3.15 37.83 -0.13
N ASP A 429 2.37 38.51 -0.97
CA ASP A 429 0.97 38.16 -1.23
C ASP A 429 0.83 37.32 -2.51
N ILE A 430 -0.07 36.36 -2.46
CA ILE A 430 -0.63 35.68 -3.65
C ILE A 430 -1.96 36.36 -3.95
N THR A 431 -2.09 36.99 -5.11
CA THR A 431 -3.32 37.71 -5.50
C THR A 431 -4.06 36.96 -6.61
N PHE A 432 -5.36 36.87 -6.48
CA PHE A 432 -6.25 36.20 -7.41
C PHE A 432 -6.90 37.22 -8.35
N THR A 433 -6.82 36.95 -9.65
CA THR A 433 -7.62 37.65 -10.66
C THR A 433 -8.77 36.77 -11.06
N ARG A 434 -10.02 37.27 -10.90
CA ARG A 434 -11.24 36.51 -11.22
C ARG A 434 -12.03 37.12 -12.35
N ASP A 435 -12.75 36.30 -13.07
CA ASP A 435 -13.75 36.71 -14.05
C ASP A 435 -15.04 37.16 -13.34
N ALA A 436 -15.99 37.70 -14.11
CA ALA A 436 -17.24 38.26 -13.57
C ALA A 436 -18.15 37.23 -12.87
N ASP A 437 -17.95 35.94 -13.16
CA ASP A 437 -18.65 34.81 -12.52
C ASP A 437 -17.94 34.28 -11.28
N GLY A 438 -16.78 34.87 -10.89
CA GLY A 438 -15.97 34.48 -9.75
C GLY A 438 -14.91 33.41 -10.05
N THR A 439 -14.86 32.87 -11.28
CA THR A 439 -13.83 31.90 -11.69
C THR A 439 -12.45 32.51 -11.66
N VAL A 440 -11.47 31.80 -11.08
CA VAL A 440 -10.08 32.24 -11.07
C VAL A 440 -9.49 32.16 -12.46
N ARG A 441 -9.09 33.30 -13.00
CA ARG A 441 -8.42 33.43 -14.30
C ARG A 441 -6.92 33.28 -14.20
N SER A 442 -6.33 33.82 -13.16
CA SER A 442 -4.89 33.73 -12.87
C SER A 442 -4.61 34.08 -11.42
N ILE A 443 -3.46 33.63 -10.93
CA ILE A 443 -2.89 34.10 -9.67
C ILE A 443 -1.56 34.82 -9.97
N ARG A 444 -1.19 35.74 -9.12
CA ARG A 444 0.17 36.31 -9.07
C ARG A 444 0.80 35.72 -7.79
N ALA A 445 1.66 34.71 -7.99
CA ALA A 445 2.29 33.94 -6.93
C ALA A 445 3.69 34.48 -6.56
N GLY A 446 4.45 33.70 -5.83
CA GLY A 446 5.77 34.06 -5.33
C GLY A 446 6.71 34.62 -6.37
N GLY A 447 7.45 35.67 -5.98
CA GLY A 447 8.31 36.42 -6.91
C GLY A 447 7.55 37.24 -7.95
N GLY A 448 6.23 37.44 -7.80
CA GLY A 448 5.38 38.21 -8.70
C GLY A 448 5.10 37.56 -10.05
N MET A 449 5.31 36.26 -10.19
CA MET A 449 5.00 35.52 -11.41
C MET A 449 3.51 35.26 -11.57
N THR A 450 3.03 35.35 -12.81
CA THR A 450 1.65 34.94 -13.12
C THR A 450 1.59 33.47 -13.40
N GLU A 451 0.62 32.79 -12.76
CA GLU A 451 0.27 31.41 -13.01
C GLU A 451 -1.22 31.33 -13.40
N GLU A 452 -1.53 30.40 -14.29
CA GLU A 452 -2.89 30.18 -14.77
C GLU A 452 -3.42 28.85 -14.24
N PRO A 453 -4.74 28.73 -14.01
CA PRO A 453 -5.35 27.43 -13.66
C PRO A 453 -4.95 26.37 -14.68
N TRP A 454 -4.52 25.23 -14.17
CA TRP A 454 -4.04 24.14 -14.99
C TRP A 454 -4.81 22.84 -14.69
N ALA A 455 -5.29 22.17 -15.73
CA ALA A 455 -5.95 20.90 -15.62
C ALA A 455 -5.08 19.81 -16.27
N ILE A 456 -5.21 18.57 -15.74
CA ILE A 456 -4.56 17.42 -16.35
C ILE A 456 -5.03 17.28 -17.80
N PRO A 457 -4.10 17.23 -18.77
CA PRO A 457 -4.46 17.10 -20.19
C PRO A 457 -5.29 15.85 -20.46
N THR A 458 -6.30 15.99 -21.32
CA THR A 458 -7.06 14.84 -21.81
C THR A 458 -6.24 14.10 -22.85
N GLU A 459 -5.89 12.86 -22.57
CA GLU A 459 -5.11 11.98 -23.45
C GLU A 459 -5.93 10.75 -23.78
N SER A 460 -5.56 10.00 -24.85
CA SER A 460 -6.14 8.69 -25.07
C SER A 460 -5.75 7.73 -23.93
N PRO A 461 -6.56 6.70 -23.63
CA PRO A 461 -6.24 5.73 -22.58
C PRO A 461 -4.83 5.13 -22.69
N GLU A 462 -4.41 4.83 -23.93
CA GLU A 462 -3.11 4.21 -24.20
C GLU A 462 -1.95 5.18 -23.93
N VAL A 463 -2.09 6.46 -24.29
CA VAL A 463 -1.09 7.50 -24.01
C VAL A 463 -1.01 7.77 -22.53
N ALA A 464 -2.15 7.99 -21.86
CA ALA A 464 -2.23 8.24 -20.42
C ALA A 464 -1.63 7.10 -19.60
N ALA A 465 -1.76 5.85 -20.04
CA ALA A 465 -1.22 4.67 -19.35
C ALA A 465 0.19 4.25 -19.81
N GLY A 466 0.76 4.93 -20.80
CA GLY A 466 2.09 4.61 -21.34
C GLY A 466 2.13 3.35 -22.23
N LEU A 467 1.01 3.01 -22.86
CA LEU A 467 0.91 1.94 -23.86
C LEU A 467 1.13 2.46 -25.28
N ALA A 468 0.99 3.77 -25.50
CA ALA A 468 1.29 4.45 -26.75
C ALA A 468 2.24 5.66 -26.50
N PRO A 469 2.91 6.16 -27.56
CA PRO A 469 3.81 7.32 -27.48
C PRO A 469 3.11 8.59 -27.05
#